data_ff59c0c536ae85a4d4785be70f1a78de
#
_entry.id   ff59c0c536ae85a4d4785be70f1a78de
#
_cell.length_a   1.000
_cell.length_b   1.000
_cell.length_c   1.000
_cell.angle_alpha   90.00
_cell.angle_beta   90.00
_cell.angle_gamma   90.00
#
_symmetry.space_group_name_H-M   'P 1'
#
loop_
_entity.id
_entity.type
_entity.pdbx_description
1 polymer ?
#
loop_
_entity_poly.entity_id
_entity_poly.type
_entity_poly.pdbx_seq_one_letter_code
_entity_poly.pdbx_strand_id
1 'polypeptide(L)'
;MKPASVIIMDEHPIVRMSIEVLLQKNKNIQVKLKSGDSHEVLDCIRNHPIDLVILDIEMTGTDGFVLLKRIRNLNKDIKVLFLSSKSEAFYAGRAIRAGANGFVSKRKDLGEIYNAVEMILTGYSFFPSETLSFINHLGSRTGAAVDMPLSNREVTVLRYLANGLSNKEIADQLLLSNKTISAHKSNIFSKLGVQSIVELIDYA
;
A
#
# COMPACT_ATOMS: atom_id res chain seq x y z
N MET A 1 -15.38 27.59 -6.29
CA MET A 1 -14.19 26.76 -6.63
C MET A 1 -14.69 25.50 -7.34
N LYS A 2 -13.92 24.95 -8.28
CA LYS A 2 -14.29 23.66 -8.93
C LYS A 2 -14.13 22.53 -7.90
N PRO A 3 -15.09 21.59 -7.80
CA PRO A 3 -14.97 20.45 -6.92
C PRO A 3 -13.74 19.61 -7.24
N ALA A 4 -13.06 19.08 -6.23
CA ALA A 4 -11.96 18.15 -6.41
C ALA A 4 -12.45 16.81 -6.98
N SER A 5 -11.79 16.35 -8.02
CA SER A 5 -12.14 15.13 -8.76
C SER A 5 -11.45 13.91 -8.12
N VAL A 6 -12.25 12.96 -7.62
CA VAL A 6 -11.76 11.78 -6.90
C VAL A 6 -12.10 10.50 -7.65
N ILE A 7 -11.16 9.58 -7.74
CA ILE A 7 -11.37 8.20 -8.17
C ILE A 7 -11.33 7.29 -6.93
N ILE A 8 -12.24 6.31 -6.88
CA ILE A 8 -12.24 5.24 -5.87
C ILE A 8 -11.96 3.93 -6.60
N MET A 9 -10.82 3.31 -6.26
CA MET A 9 -10.42 2.01 -6.76
C MET A 9 -10.32 0.99 -5.64
N ASP A 10 -11.20 0.02 -5.65
CA ASP A 10 -11.29 -1.08 -4.70
C ASP A 10 -12.01 -2.26 -5.38
N GLU A 11 -11.60 -3.50 -5.15
CA GLU A 11 -12.29 -4.64 -5.75
C GLU A 11 -13.69 -4.88 -5.14
N HIS A 12 -13.91 -4.44 -3.88
CA HIS A 12 -15.16 -4.66 -3.15
C HIS A 12 -16.19 -3.57 -3.47
N PRO A 13 -17.32 -3.89 -4.15
CA PRO A 13 -18.34 -2.90 -4.49
C PRO A 13 -18.91 -2.14 -3.28
N ILE A 14 -19.08 -2.82 -2.14
CA ILE A 14 -19.63 -2.22 -0.93
C ILE A 14 -18.70 -1.15 -0.35
N VAL A 15 -17.37 -1.36 -0.42
CA VAL A 15 -16.38 -0.38 0.01
C VAL A 15 -16.45 0.87 -0.86
N ARG A 16 -16.49 0.69 -2.20
CA ARG A 16 -16.63 1.81 -3.14
C ARG A 16 -17.88 2.63 -2.89
N MET A 17 -19.03 1.96 -2.66
CA MET A 17 -20.30 2.63 -2.34
C MET A 17 -20.26 3.39 -1.03
N SER A 18 -19.69 2.79 0.02
CA SER A 18 -19.59 3.40 1.34
C SER A 18 -18.73 4.66 1.31
N ILE A 19 -17.58 4.62 0.62
CA ILE A 19 -16.70 5.78 0.46
C ILE A 19 -17.38 6.87 -0.37
N GLU A 20 -18.07 6.51 -1.44
CA GLU A 20 -18.80 7.50 -2.24
C GLU A 20 -19.85 8.24 -1.43
N VAL A 21 -20.71 7.52 -0.71
CA VAL A 21 -21.74 8.12 0.17
C VAL A 21 -21.11 9.05 1.21
N LEU A 22 -19.97 8.66 1.74
CA LEU A 22 -19.21 9.45 2.70
C LEU A 22 -18.72 10.76 2.08
N LEU A 23 -18.12 10.69 0.89
CA LEU A 23 -17.56 11.86 0.20
C LEU A 23 -18.62 12.80 -0.36
N GLN A 24 -19.80 12.30 -0.74
CA GLN A 24 -20.92 13.13 -1.22
C GLN A 24 -21.45 14.12 -0.17
N LYS A 25 -21.12 13.95 1.11
CA LYS A 25 -21.43 14.93 2.15
C LYS A 25 -20.72 16.27 1.94
N ASN A 26 -19.61 16.28 1.21
CA ASN A 26 -18.85 17.48 0.89
C ASN A 26 -19.07 17.89 -0.58
N LYS A 27 -19.75 19.01 -0.80
CA LYS A 27 -20.04 19.55 -2.14
C LYS A 27 -18.79 19.95 -2.92
N ASN A 28 -17.65 20.09 -2.26
CA ASN A 28 -16.37 20.40 -2.90
C ASN A 28 -15.62 19.13 -3.38
N ILE A 29 -16.22 17.95 -3.25
CA ILE A 29 -15.65 16.68 -3.72
C ILE A 29 -16.60 16.06 -4.73
N GLN A 30 -16.07 15.63 -5.87
CA GLN A 30 -16.82 14.92 -6.90
C GLN A 30 -16.16 13.58 -7.18
N VAL A 31 -16.86 12.47 -6.93
CA VAL A 31 -16.40 11.15 -7.34
C VAL A 31 -16.62 11.01 -8.85
N LYS A 32 -15.53 10.90 -9.61
CA LYS A 32 -15.54 10.79 -11.08
C LYS A 32 -15.67 9.36 -11.55
N LEU A 33 -15.03 8.43 -10.84
CA LEU A 33 -15.04 7.01 -11.18
C LEU A 33 -15.00 6.17 -9.91
N LYS A 34 -15.72 5.06 -9.94
CA LYS A 34 -15.64 3.95 -8.97
C LYS A 34 -15.41 2.67 -9.75
N SER A 35 -14.27 2.05 -9.58
CA SER A 35 -13.94 0.85 -10.34
C SER A 35 -13.15 -0.16 -9.52
N GLY A 36 -13.24 -1.43 -9.89
CA GLY A 36 -12.33 -2.50 -9.47
C GLY A 36 -11.29 -2.80 -10.55
N ASP A 37 -11.33 -2.12 -11.69
CA ASP A 37 -10.43 -2.36 -12.82
C ASP A 37 -9.41 -1.23 -12.97
N SER A 38 -8.14 -1.60 -12.94
CA SER A 38 -7.02 -0.69 -13.08
C SER A 38 -6.94 -0.02 -14.47
N HIS A 39 -7.45 -0.67 -15.52
CA HIS A 39 -7.46 -0.10 -16.87
C HIS A 39 -8.42 1.08 -16.94
N GLU A 40 -9.64 0.92 -16.40
CA GLU A 40 -10.63 2.01 -16.35
C GLU A 40 -10.09 3.24 -15.58
N VAL A 41 -9.37 2.99 -14.46
CA VAL A 41 -8.74 4.05 -13.66
C VAL A 41 -7.69 4.80 -14.47
N LEU A 42 -6.78 4.09 -15.15
CA LEU A 42 -5.74 4.71 -15.97
C LEU A 42 -6.32 5.47 -17.16
N ASP A 43 -7.38 4.94 -17.80
CA ASP A 43 -8.06 5.62 -18.90
C ASP A 43 -8.81 6.88 -18.42
N CYS A 44 -9.43 6.82 -17.25
CA CYS A 44 -10.04 8.00 -16.65
C CYS A 44 -9.01 9.09 -16.38
N ILE A 45 -7.83 8.73 -15.84
CA ILE A 45 -6.73 9.67 -15.58
C ILE A 45 -6.18 10.31 -16.87
N ARG A 46 -6.11 9.56 -17.96
CA ARG A 46 -5.66 10.12 -19.25
C ARG A 46 -6.64 11.14 -19.85
N ASN A 47 -7.92 10.93 -19.62
CA ASN A 47 -8.99 11.71 -20.27
C ASN A 47 -9.58 12.81 -19.39
N HIS A 48 -9.32 12.81 -18.09
CA HIS A 48 -9.91 13.75 -17.15
C HIS A 48 -8.89 14.27 -16.13
N PRO A 49 -9.02 15.52 -15.68
CA PRO A 49 -8.24 16.02 -14.55
C PRO A 49 -8.72 15.33 -13.27
N ILE A 50 -7.80 14.67 -12.58
CA ILE A 50 -8.03 13.97 -11.32
C ILE A 50 -7.12 14.56 -10.25
N ASP A 51 -7.69 14.86 -9.08
CA ASP A 51 -6.97 15.43 -7.95
C ASP A 51 -6.51 14.36 -6.97
N LEU A 52 -7.33 13.31 -6.76
CA LEU A 52 -7.05 12.24 -5.80
C LEU A 52 -7.51 10.88 -6.31
N VAL A 53 -6.70 9.86 -6.08
CA VAL A 53 -7.07 8.44 -6.22
C VAL A 53 -7.06 7.80 -4.83
N ILE A 54 -8.18 7.27 -4.39
CA ILE A 54 -8.29 6.36 -3.25
C ILE A 54 -8.08 4.96 -3.80
N LEU A 55 -7.07 4.28 -3.33
CA LEU A 55 -6.53 3.07 -3.96
C LEU A 55 -6.39 1.94 -2.95
N ASP A 56 -7.09 0.84 -3.19
CA ASP A 56 -6.83 -0.40 -2.47
C ASP A 56 -5.44 -0.95 -2.82
N ILE A 57 -4.72 -1.42 -1.82
CA ILE A 57 -3.44 -2.11 -2.03
C ILE A 57 -3.67 -3.52 -2.56
N GLU A 58 -4.72 -4.18 -2.09
CA GLU A 58 -4.99 -5.60 -2.36
C GLU A 58 -6.10 -5.72 -3.41
N MET A 59 -5.70 -6.02 -4.62
CA MET A 59 -6.64 -6.22 -5.74
C MET A 59 -6.28 -7.46 -6.53
N THR A 60 -7.29 -8.16 -6.99
CA THR A 60 -7.11 -9.33 -7.85
C THR A 60 -6.49 -8.90 -9.18
N GLY A 61 -5.34 -9.47 -9.51
CA GLY A 61 -4.64 -9.22 -10.79
C GLY A 61 -3.77 -7.96 -10.85
N THR A 62 -3.82 -7.06 -9.86
CA THR A 62 -2.96 -5.86 -9.83
C THR A 62 -2.60 -5.47 -8.39
N ASP A 63 -1.30 -5.27 -8.14
CA ASP A 63 -0.80 -4.70 -6.87
C ASP A 63 -0.98 -3.18 -6.90
N GLY A 64 -1.56 -2.60 -5.84
CA GLY A 64 -1.78 -1.15 -5.72
C GLY A 64 -0.52 -0.31 -5.85
N PHE A 65 0.65 -0.82 -5.43
CA PHE A 65 1.93 -0.13 -5.60
C PHE A 65 2.38 -0.10 -7.07
N VAL A 66 2.09 -1.16 -7.82
CA VAL A 66 2.34 -1.17 -9.27
C VAL A 66 1.45 -0.14 -9.96
N LEU A 67 0.19 -0.05 -9.56
CA LEU A 67 -0.72 0.95 -10.10
C LEU A 67 -0.30 2.38 -9.71
N LEU A 68 0.10 2.63 -8.47
CA LEU A 68 0.66 3.92 -8.06
C LEU A 68 1.82 4.35 -8.98
N LYS A 69 2.75 3.44 -9.29
CA LYS A 69 3.87 3.72 -10.21
C LYS A 69 3.36 4.10 -11.61
N ARG A 70 2.34 3.43 -12.12
CA ARG A 70 1.72 3.77 -13.42
C ARG A 70 1.03 5.15 -13.37
N ILE A 71 0.32 5.46 -12.29
CA ILE A 71 -0.30 6.78 -12.07
C ILE A 71 0.77 7.87 -12.07
N ARG A 72 1.89 7.67 -11.35
CA ARG A 72 3.00 8.63 -11.28
C ARG A 72 3.68 8.87 -12.63
N ASN A 73 3.70 7.87 -13.51
CA ASN A 73 4.21 8.02 -14.87
C ASN A 73 3.27 8.83 -15.77
N LEU A 74 1.97 8.82 -15.50
CA LEU A 74 0.98 9.62 -16.23
C LEU A 74 0.89 11.05 -15.68
N ASN A 75 0.83 11.20 -14.38
CA ASN A 75 0.72 12.50 -13.71
C ASN A 75 1.27 12.40 -12.28
N LYS A 76 2.30 13.20 -11.98
CA LYS A 76 2.96 13.23 -10.66
C LYS A 76 2.17 13.99 -9.60
N ASP A 77 1.28 14.89 -10.02
CA ASP A 77 0.54 15.80 -9.12
C ASP A 77 -0.70 15.15 -8.51
N ILE A 78 -1.18 14.05 -9.10
CA ILE A 78 -2.32 13.30 -8.56
C ILE A 78 -1.99 12.81 -7.16
N LYS A 79 -2.82 13.17 -6.18
CA LYS A 79 -2.72 12.65 -4.82
C LYS A 79 -3.15 11.19 -4.79
N VAL A 80 -2.52 10.38 -3.93
CA VAL A 80 -2.91 8.98 -3.74
C VAL A 80 -3.04 8.66 -2.26
N LEU A 81 -4.22 8.19 -1.87
CA LEU A 81 -4.53 7.63 -0.56
C LEU A 81 -4.67 6.12 -0.68
N PHE A 82 -3.79 5.38 -0.02
CA PHE A 82 -3.94 3.94 0.08
C PHE A 82 -4.98 3.54 1.13
N LEU A 83 -5.78 2.53 0.78
CA LEU A 83 -6.59 1.76 1.73
C LEU A 83 -6.06 0.33 1.78
N SER A 84 -6.10 -0.30 2.96
CA SER A 84 -5.71 -1.71 3.10
C SER A 84 -6.35 -2.36 4.33
N SER A 85 -6.67 -3.64 4.22
CA SER A 85 -7.05 -4.49 5.36
C SER A 85 -5.85 -5.03 6.13
N LYS A 86 -4.65 -4.88 5.58
CA LYS A 86 -3.38 -5.36 6.15
C LYS A 86 -2.81 -4.41 7.22
N SER A 87 -1.75 -4.88 7.86
CA SER A 87 -1.06 -4.17 8.93
C SER A 87 -0.60 -2.77 8.52
N GLU A 88 -1.05 -1.74 9.24
CA GLU A 88 -0.62 -0.35 9.06
C GLU A 88 0.90 -0.20 9.22
N ALA A 89 1.47 -0.85 10.24
CA ALA A 89 2.89 -0.74 10.58
C ALA A 89 3.80 -1.08 9.38
N PHE A 90 3.43 -2.07 8.56
CA PHE A 90 4.21 -2.48 7.41
C PHE A 90 3.90 -1.67 6.16
N TYR A 91 2.61 -1.55 5.82
CA TYR A 91 2.22 -0.98 4.53
C TYR A 91 2.29 0.54 4.51
N ALA A 92 2.06 1.22 5.64
CA ALA A 92 2.14 2.68 5.69
C ALA A 92 3.56 3.20 5.43
N GLY A 93 4.59 2.55 5.98
CA GLY A 93 5.98 2.89 5.69
C GLY A 93 6.35 2.65 4.22
N ARG A 94 5.85 1.56 3.62
CA ARG A 94 6.01 1.27 2.19
C ARG A 94 5.28 2.31 1.32
N ALA A 95 4.08 2.73 1.73
CA ALA A 95 3.29 3.75 1.02
C ALA A 95 4.01 5.10 0.97
N ILE A 96 4.60 5.53 2.10
CA ILE A 96 5.41 6.76 2.15
C ILE A 96 6.59 6.68 1.17
N ARG A 97 7.37 5.59 1.21
CA ARG A 97 8.51 5.41 0.29
C ARG A 97 8.10 5.34 -1.17
N ALA A 98 6.93 4.79 -1.47
CA ALA A 98 6.38 4.76 -2.82
C ALA A 98 5.84 6.12 -3.31
N GLY A 99 5.81 7.15 -2.46
CA GLY A 99 5.32 8.48 -2.79
C GLY A 99 3.80 8.61 -2.76
N ALA A 100 3.11 7.81 -1.94
CA ALA A 100 1.71 8.04 -1.62
C ALA A 100 1.56 9.27 -0.70
N ASN A 101 0.38 9.88 -0.71
CA ASN A 101 0.05 11.04 0.12
C ASN A 101 -0.64 10.64 1.42
N GLY A 102 -1.11 9.39 1.53
CA GLY A 102 -1.69 8.88 2.75
C GLY A 102 -1.89 7.38 2.76
N PHE A 103 -2.20 6.88 3.96
CA PHE A 103 -2.55 5.49 4.22
C PHE A 103 -3.60 5.44 5.33
N VAL A 104 -4.67 4.66 5.11
CA VAL A 104 -5.72 4.37 6.09
C VAL A 104 -6.03 2.89 6.06
N SER A 105 -6.17 2.28 7.23
CA SER A 105 -6.65 0.91 7.34
C SER A 105 -8.16 0.83 7.11
N LYS A 106 -8.61 -0.15 6.32
CA LYS A 106 -10.04 -0.46 6.14
C LYS A 106 -10.73 -0.93 7.44
N ARG A 107 -9.95 -1.23 8.49
CA ARG A 107 -10.46 -1.61 9.81
C ARG A 107 -10.83 -0.40 10.68
N LYS A 108 -10.41 0.79 10.28
CA LYS A 108 -10.71 2.05 10.96
C LYS A 108 -12.11 2.54 10.62
N ASP A 109 -12.55 3.53 11.37
CA ASP A 109 -13.83 4.20 11.11
C ASP A 109 -13.83 4.89 9.73
N LEU A 110 -14.96 4.84 9.06
CA LEU A 110 -15.14 5.55 7.78
C LEU A 110 -14.84 7.05 7.88
N GLY A 111 -15.07 7.66 9.07
CA GLY A 111 -14.71 9.05 9.32
C GLY A 111 -13.22 9.34 9.16
N GLU A 112 -12.35 8.37 9.44
CA GLU A 112 -10.90 8.53 9.26
C GLU A 112 -10.53 8.62 7.78
N ILE A 113 -11.22 7.88 6.90
CA ILE A 113 -11.04 8.00 5.44
C ILE A 113 -11.44 9.40 4.97
N TYR A 114 -12.55 9.94 5.47
CA TYR A 114 -13.00 11.28 5.14
C TYR A 114 -11.98 12.35 5.56
N ASN A 115 -11.50 12.28 6.80
CA ASN A 115 -10.48 13.19 7.31
C ASN A 115 -9.18 13.11 6.50
N ALA A 116 -8.75 11.89 6.13
CA ALA A 116 -7.58 11.69 5.29
C ALA A 116 -7.74 12.35 3.91
N VAL A 117 -8.90 12.19 3.28
CA VAL A 117 -9.21 12.80 1.98
C VAL A 117 -9.15 14.34 2.08
N GLU A 118 -9.80 14.94 3.08
CA GLU A 118 -9.78 16.40 3.27
C GLU A 118 -8.35 16.92 3.50
N MET A 119 -7.59 16.29 4.39
CA MET A 119 -6.21 16.68 4.66
C MET A 119 -5.33 16.58 3.39
N ILE A 120 -5.46 15.51 2.63
CA ILE A 120 -4.66 15.31 1.42
C ILE A 120 -5.03 16.33 0.34
N LEU A 121 -6.30 16.64 0.15
CA LEU A 121 -6.76 17.63 -0.82
C LEU A 121 -6.29 19.04 -0.47
N THR A 122 -6.12 19.35 0.82
CA THR A 122 -5.55 20.62 1.28
C THR A 122 -4.02 20.67 1.25
N GLY A 123 -3.36 19.60 0.80
CA GLY A 123 -1.91 19.55 0.60
C GLY A 123 -1.11 18.89 1.72
N TYR A 124 -1.76 18.38 2.75
CA TYR A 124 -1.11 17.61 3.82
C TYR A 124 -0.99 16.13 3.47
N SER A 125 -0.17 15.41 4.23
CA SER A 125 -0.10 13.95 4.20
C SER A 125 -0.86 13.36 5.38
N PHE A 126 -1.42 12.16 5.20
CA PHE A 126 -2.16 11.46 6.24
C PHE A 126 -1.62 10.04 6.43
N PHE A 127 -0.88 9.82 7.51
CA PHE A 127 -0.31 8.52 7.86
C PHE A 127 -0.45 8.26 9.36
N PRO A 128 -0.50 6.99 9.81
CA PRO A 128 -0.49 6.66 11.23
C PRO A 128 0.73 7.25 11.94
N SER A 129 0.53 7.82 13.13
CA SER A 129 1.60 8.49 13.92
C SER A 129 2.79 7.58 14.22
N GLU A 130 2.53 6.30 14.46
CA GLU A 130 3.55 5.27 14.72
C GLU A 130 4.47 5.08 13.50
N THR A 131 3.95 5.21 12.29
CA THR A 131 4.73 5.11 11.06
C THR A 131 5.71 6.26 10.91
N LEU A 132 5.32 7.47 11.29
CA LEU A 132 6.20 8.66 11.23
C LEU A 132 7.34 8.56 12.23
N SER A 133 7.09 8.07 13.45
CA SER A 133 8.14 7.82 14.44
C SER A 133 9.12 6.73 13.98
N PHE A 134 8.63 5.67 13.36
CA PHE A 134 9.48 4.61 12.80
C PHE A 134 10.40 5.11 11.68
N ILE A 135 9.91 5.98 10.80
CA ILE A 135 10.72 6.58 9.73
C ILE A 135 11.77 7.54 10.30
N ASN A 136 11.43 8.32 11.32
CA ASN A 136 12.37 9.20 12.00
C ASN A 136 13.49 8.41 12.70
N HIS A 137 13.19 7.25 13.30
CA HIS A 137 14.19 6.35 13.86
C HIS A 137 15.10 5.71 12.81
N LEU A 138 14.59 5.44 11.61
CA LEU A 138 15.40 4.94 10.49
C LEU A 138 16.27 6.04 9.87
N GLY A 139 15.78 7.28 9.79
CA GLY A 139 16.55 8.43 9.30
C GLY A 139 17.70 8.86 10.22
N SER A 140 17.62 8.55 11.51
CA SER A 140 18.66 8.86 12.49
C SER A 140 19.79 7.82 12.55
N ARG A 141 19.62 6.66 11.96
CA ARG A 141 20.66 5.64 11.82
C ARG A 141 21.27 5.73 10.43
N THR A 142 22.16 6.71 10.28
CA THR A 142 23.24 6.77 9.27
C THR A 142 23.21 5.70 8.15
N GLY A 143 22.77 6.09 6.96
CA GLY A 143 23.49 5.73 5.72
C GLY A 143 23.73 4.25 5.41
N ALA A 144 22.83 3.32 5.73
CA ALA A 144 22.98 1.96 5.26
C ALA A 144 21.60 1.31 5.03
N ALA A 145 21.25 1.18 3.77
CA ALA A 145 20.50 0.09 3.17
C ALA A 145 19.23 -0.43 3.90
N VAL A 146 18.13 0.29 3.82
CA VAL A 146 16.80 -0.31 4.01
C VAL A 146 15.90 -0.04 2.78
N ASP A 147 16.49 0.06 1.62
CA ASP A 147 15.78 0.28 0.36
C ASP A 147 16.07 -0.82 -0.68
N MET A 148 16.20 -2.06 -0.20
CA MET A 148 16.19 -3.18 -1.13
C MET A 148 14.83 -3.86 -1.09
N PRO A 149 14.00 -3.68 -2.12
CA PRO A 149 12.78 -4.47 -2.25
C PRO A 149 13.15 -5.94 -2.19
N LEU A 150 12.29 -6.76 -1.60
CA LEU A 150 12.48 -8.20 -1.63
C LEU A 150 12.60 -8.63 -3.09
N SER A 151 13.63 -9.41 -3.41
CA SER A 151 13.76 -10.04 -4.72
C SER A 151 12.58 -10.99 -4.95
N ASN A 152 12.28 -11.32 -6.20
CA ASN A 152 11.22 -12.29 -6.53
C ASN A 152 11.40 -13.62 -5.78
N ARG A 153 12.64 -14.00 -5.53
CA ARG A 153 12.96 -15.22 -4.79
C ARG A 153 12.65 -15.09 -3.30
N GLU A 154 12.98 -13.96 -2.70
CA GLU A 154 12.65 -13.64 -1.30
C GLU A 154 11.14 -13.53 -1.09
N VAL A 155 10.40 -12.94 -2.03
CA VAL A 155 8.92 -12.91 -1.99
C VAL A 155 8.34 -14.33 -2.03
N THR A 156 8.90 -15.22 -2.86
CA THR A 156 8.45 -16.61 -2.93
C THR A 156 8.73 -17.34 -1.61
N VAL A 157 9.93 -17.20 -1.05
CA VAL A 157 10.30 -17.80 0.24
C VAL A 157 9.43 -17.23 1.36
N LEU A 158 9.17 -15.93 1.37
CA LEU A 158 8.29 -15.27 2.34
C LEU A 158 6.88 -15.88 2.34
N ARG A 159 6.29 -16.10 1.15
CA ARG A 159 4.96 -16.73 1.03
C ARG A 159 4.92 -18.14 1.64
N TYR A 160 5.94 -18.94 1.41
CA TYR A 160 6.01 -20.28 1.99
C TYR A 160 6.19 -20.24 3.50
N LEU A 161 7.02 -19.32 4.02
CA LEU A 161 7.19 -19.11 5.46
C LEU A 161 5.89 -18.65 6.13
N ALA A 162 5.14 -17.76 5.49
CA ALA A 162 3.85 -17.27 5.98
C ALA A 162 2.77 -18.40 5.99
N ASN A 163 2.88 -19.36 5.08
CA ASN A 163 2.04 -20.57 5.08
C ASN A 163 2.51 -21.66 6.06
N GLY A 164 3.49 -21.36 6.92
CA GLY A 164 3.96 -22.24 7.97
C GLY A 164 4.91 -23.37 7.51
N LEU A 165 5.41 -23.34 6.26
CA LEU A 165 6.34 -24.33 5.78
C LEU A 165 7.72 -24.18 6.47
N SER A 166 8.32 -25.31 6.82
CA SER A 166 9.68 -25.36 7.32
C SER A 166 10.72 -25.04 6.24
N ASN A 167 11.90 -24.63 6.63
CA ASN A 167 13.00 -24.37 5.68
C ASN A 167 13.30 -25.58 4.79
N LYS A 168 13.12 -26.80 5.29
CA LYS A 168 13.34 -28.04 4.54
C LYS A 168 12.28 -28.22 3.45
N GLU A 169 11.00 -28.07 3.79
CA GLU A 169 9.91 -28.17 2.84
C GLU A 169 10.00 -27.11 1.74
N ILE A 170 10.39 -25.87 2.10
CA ILE A 170 10.62 -24.80 1.12
C ILE A 170 11.81 -25.15 0.21
N ALA A 171 12.88 -25.70 0.77
CA ALA A 171 14.05 -26.10 0.01
C ALA A 171 13.70 -27.21 -1.01
N ASP A 172 12.92 -28.20 -0.61
CA ASP A 172 12.46 -29.28 -1.47
C ASP A 172 11.57 -28.76 -2.60
N GLN A 173 10.60 -27.86 -2.30
CA GLN A 173 9.71 -27.28 -3.31
C GLN A 173 10.43 -26.37 -4.32
N LEU A 174 11.44 -25.66 -3.87
CA LEU A 174 12.17 -24.70 -4.70
C LEU A 174 13.43 -25.27 -5.35
N LEU A 175 13.74 -26.59 -5.12
CA LEU A 175 14.95 -27.27 -5.56
C LEU A 175 16.23 -26.53 -5.11
N LEU A 176 16.24 -26.07 -3.85
CA LEU A 176 17.35 -25.36 -3.24
C LEU A 176 17.88 -26.12 -2.01
N SER A 177 19.04 -25.68 -1.51
CA SER A 177 19.55 -26.19 -0.24
C SER A 177 18.86 -25.51 0.95
N ASN A 178 18.75 -26.22 2.09
CA ASN A 178 18.25 -25.65 3.34
C ASN A 178 19.09 -24.42 3.78
N LYS A 179 20.39 -24.44 3.51
CA LYS A 179 21.30 -23.31 3.76
C LYS A 179 20.92 -22.08 2.92
N THR A 180 20.53 -22.28 1.66
CA THR A 180 20.08 -21.21 0.77
C THR A 180 18.78 -20.59 1.28
N ILE A 181 17.83 -21.41 1.73
CA ILE A 181 16.57 -20.91 2.31
C ILE A 181 16.84 -20.13 3.61
N SER A 182 17.74 -20.63 4.46
CA SER A 182 18.14 -19.91 5.68
C SER A 182 18.78 -18.55 5.37
N ALA A 183 19.59 -18.44 4.33
CA ALA A 183 20.15 -17.17 3.87
C ALA A 183 19.05 -16.21 3.36
N HIS A 184 18.12 -16.71 2.54
CA HIS A 184 16.97 -15.90 2.12
C HIS A 184 16.12 -15.43 3.30
N LYS A 185 15.86 -16.32 4.28
CA LYS A 185 15.13 -15.96 5.50
C LYS A 185 15.83 -14.85 6.29
N SER A 186 17.14 -14.96 6.50
CA SER A 186 17.92 -13.91 7.19
C SER A 186 17.87 -12.57 6.42
N ASN A 187 17.99 -12.61 5.10
CA ASN A 187 17.88 -11.42 4.26
C ASN A 187 16.48 -10.79 4.33
N ILE A 188 15.42 -11.62 4.29
CA ILE A 188 14.04 -11.16 4.45
C ILE A 188 13.86 -10.49 5.82
N PHE A 189 14.32 -11.13 6.90
CA PHE A 189 14.23 -10.59 8.25
C PHE A 189 14.95 -9.24 8.37
N SER A 190 16.17 -9.15 7.83
CA SER A 190 16.94 -7.91 7.80
C SER A 190 16.26 -6.80 6.98
N LYS A 191 15.73 -7.15 5.81
CA LYS A 191 15.05 -6.19 4.91
C LYS A 191 13.69 -5.72 5.45
N LEU A 192 12.97 -6.59 6.17
CA LEU A 192 11.67 -6.27 6.76
C LEU A 192 11.77 -5.72 8.18
N GLY A 193 12.96 -5.78 8.80
CA GLY A 193 13.17 -5.33 10.17
C GLY A 193 12.49 -6.21 11.22
N VAL A 194 12.19 -7.49 10.91
CA VAL A 194 11.55 -8.44 11.81
C VAL A 194 12.60 -9.37 12.44
N GLN A 195 12.36 -9.82 13.68
CA GLN A 195 13.28 -10.69 14.40
C GLN A 195 12.77 -12.14 14.53
N SER A 196 11.49 -12.39 14.24
CA SER A 196 10.87 -13.72 14.39
C SER A 196 9.93 -14.08 13.25
N ILE A 197 9.67 -15.41 13.10
CA ILE A 197 8.63 -15.91 12.17
C ILE A 197 7.23 -15.44 12.60
N VAL A 198 6.98 -15.31 13.91
CA VAL A 198 5.69 -14.85 14.43
C VAL A 198 5.44 -13.44 13.97
N GLU A 199 6.40 -12.54 14.12
CA GLU A 199 6.32 -11.19 13.56
C GLU A 199 6.14 -11.20 12.04
N LEU A 200 6.74 -12.16 11.33
CA LEU A 200 6.62 -12.30 9.89
C LEU A 200 5.23 -12.78 9.46
N ILE A 201 4.59 -13.67 10.22
CA ILE A 201 3.22 -14.16 9.96
C ILE A 201 2.20 -13.06 10.20
N ASP A 202 2.40 -12.22 11.21
CA ASP A 202 1.59 -11.02 11.44
C ASP A 202 1.76 -9.98 10.30
N TYR A 203 2.81 -10.13 9.49
CA TYR A 203 3.11 -9.31 8.31
C TYR A 203 2.52 -9.85 7.00
N ALA A 204 2.15 -11.12 6.91
CA ALA A 204 1.74 -11.79 5.67
C ALA A 204 0.21 -11.81 5.50
#